data_95800106d7de1809718de16509596c63
#
_entry.id   95800106d7de1809718de16509596c63
#
_cell.length_a   1.000
_cell.length_b   1.000
_cell.length_c   1.000
_cell.angle_alpha   90.00
_cell.angle_beta   90.00
_cell.angle_gamma   90.00
#
_symmetry.space_group_name_H-M   'P 1'
#
loop_
_entity.id
_entity.type
_entity.pdbx_description
1 polymer ?
#
loop_
_entity_poly.entity_id
_entity_poly.type
_entity_poly.pdbx_seq_one_letter_code
_entity_poly.pdbx_strand_id
1 'polypeptide(L)'
;MNWLQRYPKEIQALLLVSLINSTGSALMWPLTTMYVFGELGRSMQDAGLVILLQSLGGIGGQLVGGAMYHRIGVKKLLVGSLLINALSLFALPIVSSHWQVYMLTMLIVGFSNAMTLPAIQAFVGFRFASRRGEIFNTIYVGNNIGVALGTAISGPLADLSFPLTFVLNGVTCLLFAGYFFVYLNRVDRSGGLHIEAKTSKREQKALPLLLNTRVYLYMGIGALFLWLGNCIWNGGVSPSILSEGQPASHYSILWTMNGVLIFALQPLISWMKRTFARKPETQMTAGSLFYLAGYTVILLFPQYGAMVAAMFLATIGEILFQPAMPAFISERTSANAPFYLGVSGGIGQGGRVIGPYIMGILYDRGGLEPVAWLAVAAAVLSFGFFALNHRLQRSRNAGDGAAGEA
;
A
#
# COMPACT_ATOMS: atom_id res chain seq x y z
N MET A 1 3.68 -28.30 4.96
CA MET A 1 2.99 -28.16 6.26
C MET A 1 3.91 -27.87 7.45
N ASN A 2 5.23 -28.10 7.34
CA ASN A 2 6.15 -27.94 8.48
C ASN A 2 6.70 -26.54 8.76
N TRP A 3 6.42 -25.53 7.90
CA TRP A 3 6.99 -24.19 8.07
C TRP A 3 6.36 -23.41 9.22
N LEU A 4 5.04 -23.43 9.36
CA LEU A 4 4.31 -22.78 10.47
C LEU A 4 4.69 -23.38 11.83
N GLN A 5 5.00 -24.68 11.90
CA GLN A 5 5.38 -25.37 13.14
C GLN A 5 6.73 -24.90 13.73
N ARG A 6 7.56 -24.17 12.93
CA ARG A 6 8.81 -23.55 13.42
C ARG A 6 8.59 -22.34 14.33
N TYR A 7 7.36 -21.80 14.36
CA TYR A 7 7.02 -20.64 15.15
C TYR A 7 6.25 -21.04 16.42
N PRO A 8 6.46 -20.31 17.55
CA PRO A 8 5.62 -20.45 18.72
C PRO A 8 4.13 -20.28 18.36
N LYS A 9 3.26 -20.96 19.11
CA LYS A 9 1.79 -20.93 18.88
C LYS A 9 1.23 -19.50 18.83
N GLU A 10 1.83 -18.59 19.61
CA GLU A 10 1.48 -17.15 19.63
C GLU A 10 1.69 -16.48 18.25
N ILE A 11 2.82 -16.76 17.60
CA ILE A 11 3.13 -16.22 16.27
C ILE A 11 2.25 -16.88 15.21
N GLN A 12 2.02 -18.19 15.31
CA GLN A 12 1.11 -18.89 14.38
C GLN A 12 -0.30 -18.28 14.41
N ALA A 13 -0.81 -18.01 15.62
CA ALA A 13 -2.11 -17.37 15.77
C ALA A 13 -2.13 -15.93 15.23
N LEU A 14 -1.09 -15.16 15.52
CA LEU A 14 -0.93 -13.78 14.96
C LEU A 14 -0.94 -13.79 13.43
N LEU A 15 -0.22 -14.71 12.82
CA LEU A 15 -0.15 -14.86 11.36
C LEU A 15 -1.51 -15.23 10.77
N LEU A 16 -2.21 -16.19 11.36
CA LEU A 16 -3.54 -16.60 10.90
C LEU A 16 -4.54 -15.44 10.97
N VAL A 17 -4.56 -14.73 12.09
CA VAL A 17 -5.50 -13.61 12.29
C VAL A 17 -5.13 -12.40 11.42
N SER A 18 -3.84 -12.14 11.19
CA SER A 18 -3.37 -11.13 10.23
C SER A 18 -3.79 -11.48 8.79
N LEU A 19 -3.67 -12.75 8.40
CA LEU A 19 -4.14 -13.23 7.10
C LEU A 19 -5.66 -13.01 6.95
N ILE A 20 -6.46 -13.40 7.94
CA ILE A 20 -7.91 -13.21 7.94
C ILE A 20 -8.26 -11.72 7.83
N ASN A 21 -7.60 -10.86 8.61
CA ASN A 21 -7.83 -9.41 8.56
C ASN A 21 -7.44 -8.79 7.22
N SER A 22 -6.33 -9.23 6.61
CA SER A 22 -5.91 -8.78 5.29
C SER A 22 -6.87 -9.26 4.20
N THR A 23 -7.40 -10.47 4.32
CA THR A 23 -8.47 -10.99 3.44
C THR A 23 -9.71 -10.09 3.54
N GLY A 24 -10.17 -9.78 4.76
CA GLY A 24 -11.32 -8.90 4.97
C GLY A 24 -11.11 -7.50 4.41
N SER A 25 -9.95 -6.90 4.66
CA SER A 25 -9.61 -5.58 4.10
C SER A 25 -9.64 -5.58 2.57
N ALA A 26 -9.15 -6.64 1.95
CA ALA A 26 -9.11 -6.77 0.49
C ALA A 26 -10.48 -7.06 -0.15
N LEU A 27 -11.51 -7.38 0.62
CA LEU A 27 -12.88 -7.44 0.11
C LEU A 27 -13.41 -6.06 -0.29
N MET A 28 -12.90 -5.00 0.31
CA MET A 28 -13.46 -3.65 0.17
C MET A 28 -12.58 -2.72 -0.67
N TRP A 29 -11.28 -2.62 -0.36
CA TRP A 29 -10.46 -1.52 -0.85
C TRP A 29 -10.37 -1.42 -2.39
N PRO A 30 -10.31 -2.52 -3.16
CA PRO A 30 -10.27 -2.41 -4.62
C PRO A 30 -11.60 -1.99 -5.22
N LEU A 31 -12.70 -2.23 -4.51
CA LEU A 31 -14.06 -2.01 -4.99
C LEU A 31 -14.69 -0.70 -4.49
N THR A 32 -13.99 0.09 -3.68
CA THR A 32 -14.54 1.33 -3.10
C THR A 32 -15.00 2.31 -4.18
N THR A 33 -14.21 2.49 -5.25
CA THR A 33 -14.59 3.37 -6.38
C THR A 33 -15.80 2.84 -7.14
N MET A 34 -15.86 1.52 -7.35
CA MET A 34 -16.99 0.88 -8.02
C MET A 34 -18.29 1.02 -7.22
N TYR A 35 -18.22 0.92 -5.88
CA TYR A 35 -19.37 1.14 -5.02
C TYR A 35 -19.91 2.57 -5.13
N VAL A 36 -19.03 3.58 -5.05
CA VAL A 36 -19.44 4.99 -5.14
C VAL A 36 -19.98 5.32 -6.52
N PHE A 37 -19.32 4.87 -7.59
CA PHE A 37 -19.71 5.16 -8.95
C PHE A 37 -20.93 4.32 -9.37
N GLY A 38 -20.90 2.99 -9.18
CA GLY A 38 -21.92 2.06 -9.67
C GLY A 38 -23.16 2.00 -8.78
N GLU A 39 -22.99 1.76 -7.47
CA GLU A 39 -24.12 1.58 -6.56
C GLU A 39 -24.72 2.92 -6.07
N LEU A 40 -23.88 3.90 -5.72
CA LEU A 40 -24.37 5.18 -5.24
C LEU A 40 -24.70 6.15 -6.36
N GLY A 41 -24.41 5.82 -7.63
CA GLY A 41 -24.67 6.67 -8.79
C GLY A 41 -23.95 8.01 -8.74
N ARG A 42 -22.81 8.09 -8.05
CA ARG A 42 -22.00 9.31 -7.89
C ARG A 42 -20.97 9.43 -9.00
N SER A 43 -20.42 10.63 -9.16
CA SER A 43 -19.32 10.87 -10.10
C SER A 43 -18.02 10.14 -9.70
N MET A 44 -17.12 9.92 -10.65
CA MET A 44 -15.80 9.40 -10.33
C MET A 44 -14.94 10.42 -9.56
N GLN A 45 -15.21 11.71 -9.70
CA GLN A 45 -14.65 12.75 -8.84
C GLN A 45 -15.04 12.54 -7.39
N ASP A 46 -16.33 12.23 -7.10
CA ASP A 46 -16.81 11.91 -5.76
C ASP A 46 -16.14 10.64 -5.22
N ALA A 47 -16.00 9.61 -6.04
CA ALA A 47 -15.28 8.39 -5.66
C ALA A 47 -13.82 8.67 -5.31
N GLY A 48 -13.14 9.49 -6.10
CA GLY A 48 -11.78 9.95 -5.84
C GLY A 48 -11.67 10.77 -4.55
N LEU A 49 -12.67 11.63 -4.26
CA LEU A 49 -12.75 12.39 -3.01
C LEU A 49 -12.89 11.49 -1.78
N VAL A 50 -13.67 10.42 -1.88
CA VAL A 50 -13.79 9.42 -0.80
C VAL A 50 -12.44 8.78 -0.49
N ILE A 51 -11.69 8.35 -1.51
CA ILE A 51 -10.34 7.76 -1.32
C ILE A 51 -9.37 8.79 -0.76
N LEU A 52 -9.44 10.05 -1.20
CA LEU A 52 -8.62 11.12 -0.67
C LEU A 52 -8.89 11.33 0.83
N LEU A 53 -10.16 11.41 1.25
CA LEU A 53 -10.55 11.56 2.66
C LEU A 53 -10.12 10.35 3.49
N GLN A 54 -10.31 9.14 2.99
CA GLN A 54 -9.84 7.90 3.63
C GLN A 54 -8.32 7.92 3.83
N SER A 55 -7.57 8.37 2.82
CA SER A 55 -6.11 8.46 2.88
C SER A 55 -5.63 9.53 3.85
N LEU A 56 -6.29 10.70 3.89
CA LEU A 56 -6.01 11.75 4.87
C LEU A 56 -6.31 11.26 6.30
N GLY A 57 -7.43 10.57 6.49
CA GLY A 57 -7.73 9.87 7.73
C GLY A 57 -6.61 8.90 8.10
N GLY A 58 -6.12 8.12 7.13
CA GLY A 58 -5.02 7.18 7.31
C GLY A 58 -3.72 7.83 7.79
N ILE A 59 -3.33 8.95 7.20
CA ILE A 59 -2.15 9.72 7.64
C ILE A 59 -2.33 10.19 9.08
N GLY A 60 -3.49 10.80 9.41
CA GLY A 60 -3.82 11.21 10.76
C GLY A 60 -3.80 10.05 11.75
N GLY A 61 -4.37 8.91 11.37
CA GLY A 61 -4.41 7.68 12.18
C GLY A 61 -3.03 7.12 12.50
N GLN A 62 -2.12 7.08 11.52
CA GLN A 62 -0.75 6.63 11.74
C GLN A 62 0.01 7.54 12.71
N LEU A 63 -0.12 8.86 12.56
CA LEU A 63 0.53 9.83 13.45
C LEU A 63 0.00 9.72 14.88
N VAL A 64 -1.32 9.67 15.04
CA VAL A 64 -1.98 9.55 16.36
C VAL A 64 -1.67 8.18 16.97
N GLY A 65 -1.75 7.10 16.21
CA GLY A 65 -1.42 5.75 16.66
C GLY A 65 -0.01 5.63 17.19
N GLY A 66 0.98 6.18 16.47
CA GLY A 66 2.36 6.23 16.94
C GLY A 66 2.55 7.05 18.22
N ALA A 67 1.94 8.24 18.29
CA ALA A 67 2.05 9.13 19.46
C ALA A 67 1.33 8.59 20.71
N MET A 68 0.21 7.88 20.51
CA MET A 68 -0.61 7.36 21.60
C MET A 68 -0.15 6.00 22.12
N TYR A 69 0.72 5.30 21.41
CA TYR A 69 1.20 3.96 21.79
C TYR A 69 1.66 3.88 23.25
N HIS A 70 2.53 4.82 23.67
CA HIS A 70 3.07 4.86 25.03
C HIS A 70 2.10 5.48 26.05
N ARG A 71 1.14 6.31 25.59
CA ARG A 71 0.20 7.01 26.51
C ARG A 71 -0.94 6.14 26.99
N ILE A 72 -1.58 5.41 26.06
CA ILE A 72 -2.78 4.61 26.37
C ILE A 72 -2.49 3.10 26.39
N GLY A 73 -1.31 2.69 25.95
CA GLY A 73 -0.86 1.32 25.90
C GLY A 73 -1.38 0.55 24.67
N VAL A 74 -0.60 -0.44 24.26
CA VAL A 74 -0.83 -1.23 23.04
C VAL A 74 -2.21 -1.87 22.98
N LYS A 75 -2.72 -2.40 24.11
CA LYS A 75 -4.01 -3.10 24.18
C LYS A 75 -5.17 -2.17 23.86
N LYS A 76 -5.27 -1.03 24.57
CA LYS A 76 -6.36 -0.07 24.35
C LYS A 76 -6.29 0.52 22.95
N LEU A 77 -5.08 0.78 22.45
CA LEU A 77 -4.86 1.32 21.11
C LEU A 77 -5.30 0.34 20.02
N LEU A 78 -4.81 -0.91 20.04
CA LEU A 78 -5.13 -1.92 19.02
C LEU A 78 -6.61 -2.32 19.07
N VAL A 79 -7.10 -2.70 20.23
CA VAL A 79 -8.50 -3.16 20.35
C VAL A 79 -9.46 -2.01 20.08
N GLY A 80 -9.21 -0.82 20.60
CA GLY A 80 -10.05 0.35 20.38
C GLY A 80 -10.11 0.77 18.92
N SER A 81 -8.95 0.86 18.23
CA SER A 81 -8.93 1.22 16.81
C SER A 81 -9.61 0.19 15.91
N LEU A 82 -9.41 -1.11 16.17
CA LEU A 82 -10.09 -2.18 15.43
C LEU A 82 -11.61 -2.20 15.67
N LEU A 83 -12.06 -1.92 16.90
CA LEU A 83 -13.51 -1.80 17.19
C LEU A 83 -14.13 -0.59 16.49
N ILE A 84 -13.47 0.58 16.53
CA ILE A 84 -13.93 1.76 15.80
C ILE A 84 -14.00 1.47 14.30
N ASN A 85 -12.97 0.81 13.75
CA ASN A 85 -12.95 0.42 12.34
C ASN A 85 -14.11 -0.51 11.99
N ALA A 86 -14.34 -1.56 12.78
CA ALA A 86 -15.42 -2.51 12.57
C ALA A 86 -16.80 -1.84 12.62
N LEU A 87 -17.04 -0.99 13.62
CA LEU A 87 -18.29 -0.24 13.76
C LEU A 87 -18.51 0.70 12.58
N SER A 88 -17.45 1.39 12.12
CA SER A 88 -17.52 2.26 10.93
C SER A 88 -17.85 1.46 9.67
N LEU A 89 -17.25 0.28 9.49
CA LEU A 89 -17.54 -0.60 8.37
C LEU A 89 -18.99 -1.12 8.36
N PHE A 90 -19.55 -1.46 9.53
CA PHE A 90 -20.96 -1.83 9.64
C PHE A 90 -21.89 -0.66 9.40
N ALA A 91 -21.46 0.57 9.71
CA ALA A 91 -22.26 1.77 9.48
C ALA A 91 -22.32 2.14 7.99
N LEU A 92 -21.27 1.84 7.17
CA LEU A 92 -21.20 2.26 5.77
C LEU A 92 -22.45 1.94 4.94
N PRO A 93 -22.99 0.72 4.94
CA PRO A 93 -24.21 0.41 4.19
C PRO A 93 -25.43 1.21 4.65
N ILE A 94 -25.50 1.54 5.96
CA ILE A 94 -26.63 2.26 6.56
C ILE A 94 -26.57 3.74 6.21
N VAL A 95 -25.37 4.34 6.26
CA VAL A 95 -25.19 5.78 6.05
C VAL A 95 -24.97 6.15 4.57
N SER A 96 -24.92 5.18 3.67
CA SER A 96 -24.66 5.39 2.23
C SER A 96 -25.67 6.31 1.56
N SER A 97 -26.91 6.37 2.04
CA SER A 97 -27.95 7.31 1.59
C SER A 97 -27.64 8.78 1.95
N HIS A 98 -26.78 9.04 2.94
CA HIS A 98 -26.42 10.37 3.41
C HIS A 98 -24.96 10.65 3.07
N TRP A 99 -24.71 11.28 1.91
CA TRP A 99 -23.40 11.46 1.31
C TRP A 99 -22.33 12.02 2.27
N GLN A 100 -22.64 13.10 2.99
CA GLN A 100 -21.71 13.74 3.93
C GLN A 100 -21.32 12.80 5.07
N VAL A 101 -22.28 12.02 5.58
CA VAL A 101 -22.04 11.04 6.64
C VAL A 101 -21.21 9.87 6.13
N TYR A 102 -21.48 9.42 4.90
CA TYR A 102 -20.67 8.39 4.23
C TYR A 102 -19.20 8.82 4.10
N MET A 103 -18.96 10.04 3.59
CA MET A 103 -17.59 10.58 3.45
C MET A 103 -16.88 10.68 4.81
N LEU A 104 -17.56 11.18 5.84
CA LEU A 104 -17.00 11.25 7.20
C LEU A 104 -16.70 9.86 7.75
N THR A 105 -17.59 8.90 7.51
CA THR A 105 -17.39 7.50 7.95
C THR A 105 -16.17 6.88 7.23
N MET A 106 -15.97 7.15 5.95
CA MET A 106 -14.78 6.69 5.20
C MET A 106 -13.48 7.31 5.73
N LEU A 107 -13.50 8.58 6.13
CA LEU A 107 -12.36 9.21 6.82
C LEU A 107 -12.06 8.49 8.14
N ILE A 108 -13.09 8.14 8.93
CA ILE A 108 -12.93 7.40 10.19
C ILE A 108 -12.42 5.98 9.94
N VAL A 109 -12.88 5.30 8.88
CA VAL A 109 -12.36 3.99 8.45
C VAL A 109 -10.86 4.10 8.16
N GLY A 110 -10.44 5.09 7.37
CA GLY A 110 -9.03 5.32 7.08
C GLY A 110 -8.21 5.58 8.34
N PHE A 111 -8.71 6.46 9.21
CA PHE A 111 -8.07 6.84 10.47
C PHE A 111 -7.90 5.65 11.42
N SER A 112 -8.97 4.93 11.69
CA SER A 112 -8.97 3.81 12.65
C SER A 112 -8.16 2.61 12.13
N ASN A 113 -8.25 2.30 10.84
CA ASN A 113 -7.46 1.24 10.22
C ASN A 113 -5.97 1.54 10.31
N ALA A 114 -5.55 2.75 9.95
CA ALA A 114 -4.14 3.13 9.92
C ALA A 114 -3.51 3.28 11.32
N MET A 115 -4.28 3.53 12.38
CA MET A 115 -3.79 3.53 13.77
C MET A 115 -3.23 2.17 14.20
N THR A 116 -3.72 1.07 13.64
CA THR A 116 -3.31 -0.29 14.02
C THR A 116 -1.89 -0.61 13.58
N LEU A 117 -1.44 -0.07 12.45
CA LEU A 117 -0.17 -0.43 11.82
C LEU A 117 1.06 -0.14 12.72
N PRO A 118 1.27 1.12 13.22
CA PRO A 118 2.41 1.40 14.09
C PRO A 118 2.32 0.63 15.42
N ALA A 119 1.11 0.37 15.93
CA ALA A 119 0.91 -0.37 17.15
C ALA A 119 1.30 -1.86 17.01
N ILE A 120 0.93 -2.51 15.90
CA ILE A 120 1.34 -3.89 15.58
C ILE A 120 2.84 -3.95 15.37
N GLN A 121 3.42 -3.02 14.61
CA GLN A 121 4.86 -2.97 14.35
C GLN A 121 5.67 -2.81 15.64
N ALA A 122 5.27 -1.88 16.51
CA ALA A 122 5.91 -1.69 17.79
C ALA A 122 5.78 -2.93 18.70
N PHE A 123 4.57 -3.50 18.78
CA PHE A 123 4.33 -4.72 19.56
C PHE A 123 5.23 -5.87 19.10
N VAL A 124 5.27 -6.17 17.81
CA VAL A 124 6.11 -7.24 17.24
C VAL A 124 7.60 -6.93 17.45
N GLY A 125 8.00 -5.68 17.19
CA GLY A 125 9.38 -5.23 17.31
C GLY A 125 9.94 -5.34 18.74
N PHE A 126 9.12 -5.06 19.75
CA PHE A 126 9.49 -5.16 21.17
C PHE A 126 9.38 -6.59 21.70
N ARG A 127 8.27 -7.28 21.42
CA ARG A 127 8.02 -8.61 21.95
C ARG A 127 8.96 -9.68 21.40
N PHE A 128 9.35 -9.54 20.14
CA PHE A 128 10.14 -10.52 19.41
C PHE A 128 11.45 -9.92 18.86
N ALA A 129 12.15 -9.14 19.68
CA ALA A 129 13.32 -8.35 19.26
C ALA A 129 14.41 -9.18 18.56
N SER A 130 14.68 -10.43 19.00
CA SER A 130 15.70 -11.28 18.42
C SER A 130 15.33 -11.89 17.05
N ARG A 131 14.02 -12.02 16.74
CA ARG A 131 13.50 -12.59 15.49
C ARG A 131 12.59 -11.63 14.73
N ARG A 132 12.60 -10.34 15.08
CA ARG A 132 11.67 -9.33 14.52
C ARG A 132 11.64 -9.29 13.00
N GLY A 133 12.81 -9.36 12.35
CA GLY A 133 12.88 -9.32 10.88
C GLY A 133 12.22 -10.52 10.21
N GLU A 134 12.42 -11.70 10.77
CA GLU A 134 11.79 -12.94 10.30
C GLU A 134 10.25 -12.88 10.47
N ILE A 135 9.78 -12.41 11.63
CA ILE A 135 8.35 -12.31 11.92
C ILE A 135 7.68 -11.26 11.04
N PHE A 136 8.30 -10.09 10.86
CA PHE A 136 7.77 -9.08 9.94
C PHE A 136 7.66 -9.58 8.51
N ASN A 137 8.68 -10.31 8.03
CA ASN A 137 8.64 -10.90 6.70
C ASN A 137 7.52 -11.95 6.59
N THR A 138 7.31 -12.75 7.63
CA THR A 138 6.26 -13.77 7.66
C THR A 138 4.86 -13.15 7.69
N ILE A 139 4.66 -12.07 8.48
CA ILE A 139 3.41 -11.29 8.49
C ILE A 139 3.18 -10.68 7.10
N TYR A 140 4.22 -10.12 6.47
CA TYR A 140 4.12 -9.55 5.12
C TYR A 140 3.65 -10.58 4.10
N VAL A 141 4.25 -11.78 4.09
CA VAL A 141 3.84 -12.87 3.21
C VAL A 141 2.39 -13.29 3.50
N GLY A 142 2.03 -13.47 4.78
CA GLY A 142 0.65 -13.80 5.17
C GLY A 142 -0.36 -12.75 4.72
N ASN A 143 -0.03 -11.46 4.86
CA ASN A 143 -0.88 -10.37 4.41
C ASN A 143 -1.09 -10.39 2.89
N ASN A 144 -0.04 -10.62 2.09
CA ASN A 144 -0.17 -10.72 0.63
C ASN A 144 -1.02 -11.91 0.20
N ILE A 145 -0.89 -13.06 0.88
CA ILE A 145 -1.78 -14.21 0.65
C ILE A 145 -3.24 -13.82 0.98
N GLY A 146 -3.44 -13.14 2.12
CA GLY A 146 -4.76 -12.65 2.51
C GLY A 146 -5.35 -11.67 1.49
N VAL A 147 -4.55 -10.75 0.97
CA VAL A 147 -4.97 -9.81 -0.09
C VAL A 147 -5.37 -10.58 -1.36
N ALA A 148 -4.57 -11.54 -1.82
CA ALA A 148 -4.90 -12.33 -3.00
C ALA A 148 -6.21 -13.13 -2.83
N LEU A 149 -6.43 -13.73 -1.66
CA LEU A 149 -7.68 -14.43 -1.33
C LEU A 149 -8.86 -13.46 -1.27
N GLY A 150 -8.70 -12.32 -0.61
CA GLY A 150 -9.74 -11.32 -0.46
C GLY A 150 -10.15 -10.73 -1.79
N THR A 151 -9.20 -10.38 -2.66
CA THR A 151 -9.50 -9.84 -4.01
C THR A 151 -10.16 -10.89 -4.90
N ALA A 152 -9.79 -12.17 -4.78
CA ALA A 152 -10.45 -13.25 -5.52
C ALA A 152 -11.94 -13.40 -5.16
N ILE A 153 -12.28 -13.17 -3.88
CA ILE A 153 -13.65 -13.28 -3.37
C ILE A 153 -14.42 -11.98 -3.55
N SER A 154 -13.74 -10.82 -3.53
CA SER A 154 -14.39 -9.49 -3.47
C SER A 154 -15.31 -9.21 -4.64
N GLY A 155 -14.90 -9.53 -5.87
CA GLY A 155 -15.71 -9.29 -7.06
C GLY A 155 -17.01 -10.09 -7.10
N PRO A 156 -16.95 -11.44 -7.03
CA PRO A 156 -18.17 -12.27 -6.97
C PRO A 156 -19.09 -11.88 -5.79
N LEU A 157 -18.50 -11.47 -4.67
CA LEU A 157 -19.27 -11.01 -3.52
C LEU A 157 -19.96 -9.67 -3.79
N ALA A 158 -19.27 -8.75 -4.46
CA ALA A 158 -19.83 -7.46 -4.85
C ALA A 158 -20.91 -7.60 -5.92
N ASP A 159 -20.73 -8.52 -6.89
CA ASP A 159 -21.76 -8.85 -7.90
C ASP A 159 -23.06 -9.37 -7.25
N LEU A 160 -22.93 -10.03 -6.08
CA LEU A 160 -24.09 -10.44 -5.27
C LEU A 160 -24.64 -9.28 -4.42
N SER A 161 -23.75 -8.57 -3.69
CA SER A 161 -24.12 -7.44 -2.83
C SER A 161 -22.87 -6.66 -2.38
N PHE A 162 -22.69 -5.43 -2.84
CA PHE A 162 -21.59 -4.57 -2.37
C PHE A 162 -21.60 -4.35 -0.85
N PRO A 163 -22.74 -4.06 -0.18
CA PRO A 163 -22.79 -3.93 1.27
C PRO A 163 -22.18 -5.10 2.04
N LEU A 164 -22.26 -6.32 1.50
CA LEU A 164 -21.74 -7.51 2.13
C LEU A 164 -20.20 -7.47 2.25
N THR A 165 -19.53 -6.80 1.33
CA THR A 165 -18.05 -6.62 1.38
C THR A 165 -17.63 -5.81 2.61
N PHE A 166 -18.39 -4.76 2.96
CA PHE A 166 -18.15 -3.94 4.16
C PHE A 166 -18.43 -4.72 5.44
N VAL A 167 -19.56 -5.44 5.46
CA VAL A 167 -19.98 -6.23 6.64
C VAL A 167 -18.94 -7.32 6.93
N LEU A 168 -18.52 -8.09 5.93
CA LEU A 168 -17.53 -9.15 6.12
C LEU A 168 -16.15 -8.58 6.54
N ASN A 169 -15.74 -7.44 5.99
CA ASN A 169 -14.53 -6.76 6.47
C ASN A 169 -14.69 -6.32 7.95
N GLY A 170 -15.85 -5.81 8.34
CA GLY A 170 -16.16 -5.49 9.74
C GLY A 170 -16.07 -6.71 10.66
N VAL A 171 -16.59 -7.86 10.22
CA VAL A 171 -16.48 -9.12 10.95
C VAL A 171 -15.02 -9.55 11.13
N THR A 172 -14.20 -9.49 10.09
CA THR A 172 -12.77 -9.84 10.21
C THR A 172 -12.03 -8.89 11.16
N CYS A 173 -12.37 -7.59 11.17
CA CYS A 173 -11.84 -6.63 12.15
C CYS A 173 -12.25 -6.97 13.59
N LEU A 174 -13.49 -7.41 13.81
CA LEU A 174 -13.95 -7.86 15.14
C LEU A 174 -13.20 -9.12 15.59
N LEU A 175 -12.99 -10.09 14.71
CA LEU A 175 -12.20 -11.29 15.02
C LEU A 175 -10.77 -10.91 15.40
N PHE A 176 -10.17 -9.95 14.69
CA PHE A 176 -8.82 -9.45 14.96
C PHE A 176 -8.77 -8.70 16.31
N ALA A 177 -9.75 -7.85 16.59
CA ALA A 177 -9.90 -7.18 17.89
C ALA A 177 -10.04 -8.17 19.04
N GLY A 178 -10.90 -9.19 18.88
CA GLY A 178 -11.12 -10.24 19.86
C GLY A 178 -9.86 -11.04 20.16
N TYR A 179 -9.10 -11.41 19.12
CA TYR A 179 -7.82 -12.06 19.28
C TYR A 179 -6.85 -11.21 20.13
N PHE A 180 -6.63 -9.94 19.74
CA PHE A 180 -5.73 -9.07 20.49
C PHE A 180 -6.21 -8.82 21.91
N PHE A 181 -7.51 -8.68 22.14
CA PHE A 181 -8.06 -8.53 23.47
C PHE A 181 -7.71 -9.74 24.37
N VAL A 182 -7.96 -10.96 23.89
CA VAL A 182 -7.67 -12.19 24.65
C VAL A 182 -6.16 -12.37 24.82
N TYR A 183 -5.39 -12.20 23.74
CA TYR A 183 -3.96 -12.41 23.76
C TYR A 183 -3.24 -11.41 24.67
N LEU A 184 -3.52 -10.11 24.54
CA LEU A 184 -2.88 -9.08 25.34
C LEU A 184 -3.32 -9.13 26.82
N ASN A 185 -4.52 -9.61 27.14
CA ASN A 185 -4.90 -9.90 28.52
C ASN A 185 -4.06 -11.02 29.15
N ARG A 186 -3.70 -12.06 28.38
CA ARG A 186 -2.83 -13.13 28.87
C ARG A 186 -1.39 -12.63 29.08
N VAL A 187 -0.88 -11.84 28.16
CA VAL A 187 0.47 -11.26 28.25
C VAL A 187 0.58 -10.28 29.42
N ASP A 188 -0.44 -9.47 29.66
CA ASP A 188 -0.50 -8.52 30.75
C ASP A 188 -0.47 -9.21 32.13
N ARG A 189 -1.26 -10.27 32.28
CA ARG A 189 -1.29 -11.10 33.51
C ARG A 189 0.06 -11.79 33.80
N SER A 190 0.86 -12.06 32.77
CA SER A 190 2.21 -12.64 32.92
C SER A 190 3.31 -11.61 33.17
N GLY A 191 2.97 -10.32 33.36
CA GLY A 191 3.95 -9.25 33.61
C GLY A 191 4.78 -8.84 32.36
N GLY A 192 4.43 -9.38 31.19
CA GLY A 192 5.23 -9.23 29.97
C GLY A 192 5.06 -7.91 29.21
N LEU A 193 4.21 -6.98 29.68
CA LEU A 193 3.96 -5.70 28.97
C LEU A 193 4.88 -4.55 29.46
N HIS A 194 5.66 -4.74 30.55
CA HIS A 194 6.65 -3.76 30.97
C HIS A 194 7.92 -3.85 30.12
N ILE A 195 7.80 -3.45 28.87
CA ILE A 195 8.96 -3.22 28.01
C ILE A 195 9.32 -1.75 28.14
N GLU A 196 10.30 -1.47 28.98
CA GLU A 196 10.99 -0.19 29.00
C GLU A 196 11.59 0.06 27.61
N ALA A 197 10.96 0.95 26.86
CA ALA A 197 11.58 1.53 25.69
C ALA A 197 12.79 2.35 26.17
N LYS A 198 13.96 1.73 26.24
CA LYS A 198 15.24 2.47 26.27
C LYS A 198 15.29 3.23 24.95
N THR A 199 14.76 4.45 24.99
CA THR A 199 14.88 5.45 23.94
C THR A 199 16.36 5.75 23.79
N SER A 200 17.00 5.18 22.79
CA SER A 200 18.30 5.63 22.31
C SER A 200 18.11 7.06 21.80
N LYS A 201 18.30 8.03 22.70
CA LYS A 201 18.36 9.46 22.39
C LYS A 201 19.64 9.73 21.60
N ARG A 202 19.57 9.56 20.29
CA ARG A 202 20.44 10.27 19.37
C ARG A 202 19.53 11.06 18.42
N GLU A 203 18.99 12.17 18.94
CA GLU A 203 18.30 13.18 18.14
C GLU A 203 19.31 13.81 17.18
N GLN A 204 19.46 13.21 16.01
CA GLN A 204 20.07 13.93 14.89
C GLN A 204 19.08 15.00 14.46
N LYS A 205 19.53 16.27 14.44
CA LYS A 205 18.71 17.39 14.00
C LYS A 205 18.19 17.10 12.58
N ALA A 206 16.86 17.10 12.40
CA ALA A 206 16.21 16.74 11.13
C ALA A 206 16.58 17.72 9.99
N LEU A 207 16.81 18.99 10.29
CA LEU A 207 17.05 20.03 9.28
C LEU A 207 18.31 19.78 8.42
N PRO A 208 19.50 19.43 8.95
CA PRO A 208 20.66 19.10 8.12
C PRO A 208 20.42 17.87 7.21
N LEU A 209 19.61 16.90 7.65
CA LEU A 209 19.26 15.73 6.86
C LEU A 209 18.33 16.10 5.69
N LEU A 210 17.35 16.97 5.91
CA LEU A 210 16.45 17.49 4.87
C LEU A 210 17.20 18.28 3.80
N LEU A 211 18.28 18.98 4.14
CA LEU A 211 19.07 19.74 3.17
C LEU A 211 19.84 18.82 2.20
N ASN A 212 20.07 17.56 2.53
CA ASN A 212 20.67 16.58 1.61
C ASN A 212 19.63 16.02 0.61
N THR A 213 19.00 16.91 -0.16
CA THR A 213 17.89 16.60 -1.08
C THR A 213 18.27 15.58 -2.16
N ARG A 214 19.53 15.52 -2.56
CA ARG A 214 20.02 14.62 -3.62
C ARG A 214 19.81 13.14 -3.32
N VAL A 215 19.72 12.76 -2.04
CA VAL A 215 19.56 11.36 -1.63
C VAL A 215 18.12 10.87 -1.80
N TYR A 216 17.14 11.74 -1.59
CA TYR A 216 15.74 11.32 -1.51
C TYR A 216 14.80 12.00 -2.51
N LEU A 217 15.14 13.22 -2.98
CA LEU A 217 14.17 14.06 -3.71
C LEU A 217 13.81 13.47 -5.07
N TYR A 218 14.80 13.13 -5.89
CA TYR A 218 14.54 12.56 -7.23
C TYR A 218 13.79 11.24 -7.16
N MET A 219 14.12 10.42 -6.16
CA MET A 219 13.44 9.14 -5.95
C MET A 219 12.04 9.33 -5.40
N GLY A 220 11.87 10.25 -4.43
CA GLY A 220 10.56 10.58 -3.88
C GLY A 220 9.61 11.12 -4.95
N ILE A 221 10.08 12.04 -5.79
CA ILE A 221 9.29 12.60 -6.90
C ILE A 221 9.03 11.53 -7.96
N GLY A 222 10.02 10.71 -8.32
CA GLY A 222 9.82 9.59 -9.24
C GLY A 222 8.75 8.61 -8.71
N ALA A 223 8.79 8.29 -7.42
CA ALA A 223 7.78 7.46 -6.76
C ALA A 223 6.40 8.13 -6.71
N LEU A 224 6.32 9.44 -6.47
CA LEU A 224 5.08 10.21 -6.50
C LEU A 224 4.38 10.06 -7.85
N PHE A 225 5.11 10.28 -8.95
CA PHE A 225 4.54 10.13 -10.29
C PHE A 225 4.21 8.68 -10.63
N LEU A 226 5.00 7.71 -10.18
CA LEU A 226 4.69 6.28 -10.36
C LEU A 226 3.36 5.92 -9.68
N TRP A 227 3.19 6.35 -8.43
CA TRP A 227 1.95 6.08 -7.69
C TRP A 227 0.76 6.88 -8.19
N LEU A 228 1.00 8.10 -8.69
CA LEU A 228 -0.03 8.88 -9.39
C LEU A 228 -0.54 8.12 -10.62
N GLY A 229 0.38 7.63 -11.49
CA GLY A 229 0.03 6.82 -12.65
C GLY A 229 -0.70 5.53 -12.26
N ASN A 230 -0.29 4.88 -11.16
CA ASN A 230 -0.93 3.65 -10.68
C ASN A 230 -2.39 3.83 -10.27
N CYS A 231 -2.83 5.05 -9.98
CA CYS A 231 -4.24 5.33 -9.69
C CYS A 231 -5.18 5.13 -10.90
N ILE A 232 -4.65 4.90 -12.12
CA ILE A 232 -5.45 4.52 -13.30
C ILE A 232 -6.33 3.30 -13.03
N TRP A 233 -5.87 2.34 -12.21
CA TRP A 233 -6.65 1.15 -11.88
C TRP A 233 -7.97 1.50 -11.19
N ASN A 234 -7.92 2.38 -10.20
CA ASN A 234 -9.12 2.80 -9.45
C ASN A 234 -9.90 3.92 -10.15
N GLY A 235 -9.20 4.86 -10.81
CA GLY A 235 -9.82 6.07 -11.37
C GLY A 235 -10.20 5.98 -12.86
N GLY A 236 -9.78 4.92 -13.56
CA GLY A 236 -10.03 4.74 -14.99
C GLY A 236 -10.54 3.33 -15.31
N VAL A 237 -9.76 2.30 -15.03
CA VAL A 237 -10.09 0.91 -15.37
C VAL A 237 -11.33 0.42 -14.64
N SER A 238 -11.41 0.66 -13.33
CA SER A 238 -12.54 0.27 -12.49
C SER A 238 -13.89 0.78 -13.03
N PRO A 239 -14.07 2.11 -13.25
CA PRO A 239 -15.33 2.62 -13.78
C PRO A 239 -15.58 2.24 -15.25
N SER A 240 -14.54 2.04 -16.06
CA SER A 240 -14.70 1.62 -17.45
C SER A 240 -15.31 0.22 -17.54
N ILE A 241 -14.88 -0.72 -16.71
CA ILE A 241 -15.46 -2.06 -16.62
C ILE A 241 -16.95 -1.99 -16.31
N LEU A 242 -17.33 -1.16 -15.32
CA LEU A 242 -18.76 -0.99 -14.96
C LEU A 242 -19.57 -0.29 -16.07
N SER A 243 -19.02 0.76 -16.69
CA SER A 243 -19.73 1.51 -17.74
C SER A 243 -19.96 0.66 -19.01
N GLU A 244 -19.11 -0.37 -19.24
CA GLU A 244 -19.31 -1.36 -20.29
C GLU A 244 -20.32 -2.47 -19.91
N GLY A 245 -20.93 -2.39 -18.71
CA GLY A 245 -21.88 -3.39 -18.21
C GLY A 245 -21.22 -4.71 -17.76
N GLN A 246 -19.91 -4.71 -17.57
CA GLN A 246 -19.19 -5.90 -17.10
C GLN A 246 -19.29 -6.03 -15.57
N PRO A 247 -19.30 -7.26 -15.03
CA PRO A 247 -19.39 -7.49 -13.59
C PRO A 247 -18.12 -7.02 -12.84
N ALA A 248 -18.28 -6.66 -11.57
CA ALA A 248 -17.18 -6.24 -10.69
C ALA A 248 -16.10 -7.33 -10.52
N SER A 249 -16.46 -8.60 -10.73
CA SER A 249 -15.50 -9.71 -10.73
C SER A 249 -14.40 -9.56 -11.77
N HIS A 250 -14.66 -8.93 -12.92
CA HIS A 250 -13.63 -8.64 -13.92
C HIS A 250 -12.53 -7.73 -13.36
N TYR A 251 -12.90 -6.73 -12.58
CA TYR A 251 -11.92 -5.86 -11.93
C TYR A 251 -11.15 -6.56 -10.80
N SER A 252 -11.83 -7.34 -9.98
CA SER A 252 -11.18 -8.07 -8.89
C SER A 252 -10.21 -9.15 -9.38
N ILE A 253 -10.50 -9.78 -10.53
CA ILE A 253 -9.60 -10.74 -11.19
C ILE A 253 -8.27 -10.09 -11.55
N LEU A 254 -8.24 -8.83 -11.99
CA LEU A 254 -6.99 -8.11 -12.28
C LEU A 254 -6.11 -8.03 -11.03
N TRP A 255 -6.66 -7.70 -9.87
CA TRP A 255 -5.93 -7.65 -8.61
C TRP A 255 -5.52 -9.03 -8.08
N THR A 256 -6.38 -10.03 -8.28
CA THR A 256 -6.03 -11.42 -7.95
C THR A 256 -4.86 -11.89 -8.81
N MET A 257 -4.89 -11.59 -10.11
CA MET A 257 -3.79 -11.87 -11.04
C MET A 257 -2.51 -11.16 -10.60
N ASN A 258 -2.56 -9.88 -10.24
CA ASN A 258 -1.41 -9.15 -9.67
C ASN A 258 -0.81 -9.93 -8.49
N GLY A 259 -1.62 -10.32 -7.51
CA GLY A 259 -1.17 -11.08 -6.34
C GLY A 259 -0.50 -12.41 -6.70
N VAL A 260 -1.09 -13.18 -7.63
CA VAL A 260 -0.52 -14.46 -8.10
C VAL A 260 0.79 -14.23 -8.86
N LEU A 261 0.84 -13.22 -9.74
CA LEU A 261 2.01 -12.91 -10.56
C LEU A 261 3.20 -12.46 -9.72
N ILE A 262 2.99 -11.79 -8.57
CA ILE A 262 4.06 -11.42 -7.63
C ILE A 262 4.88 -12.66 -7.22
N PHE A 263 4.25 -13.81 -7.04
CA PHE A 263 4.94 -15.06 -6.71
C PHE A 263 5.43 -15.81 -7.97
N ALA A 264 4.58 -15.93 -8.97
CA ALA A 264 4.88 -16.71 -10.17
C ALA A 264 6.04 -16.14 -11.00
N LEU A 265 6.21 -14.81 -11.02
CA LEU A 265 7.25 -14.14 -11.79
C LEU A 265 8.61 -14.04 -11.08
N GLN A 266 8.77 -14.56 -9.85
CA GLN A 266 10.04 -14.49 -9.12
C GLN A 266 11.25 -15.05 -9.91
N PRO A 267 11.15 -16.17 -10.66
CA PRO A 267 12.25 -16.65 -11.49
C PRO A 267 12.65 -15.64 -12.58
N LEU A 268 11.65 -15.06 -13.28
CA LEU A 268 11.88 -14.03 -14.32
C LEU A 268 12.55 -12.80 -13.72
N ILE A 269 12.04 -12.30 -12.60
CA ILE A 269 12.60 -11.13 -11.91
C ILE A 269 14.04 -11.41 -11.45
N SER A 270 14.30 -12.60 -10.93
CA SER A 270 15.66 -13.00 -10.53
C SER A 270 16.62 -13.03 -11.72
N TRP A 271 16.15 -13.51 -12.87
CA TRP A 271 16.92 -13.46 -14.12
C TRP A 271 17.19 -12.00 -14.55
N MET A 272 16.17 -11.12 -14.58
CA MET A 272 16.32 -9.71 -14.92
C MET A 272 17.32 -8.99 -14.01
N LYS A 273 17.25 -9.25 -12.68
CA LYS A 273 18.18 -8.69 -11.69
C LYS A 273 19.61 -9.17 -11.88
N ARG A 274 19.84 -10.38 -12.40
CA ARG A 274 21.19 -10.90 -12.69
C ARG A 274 21.76 -10.37 -14.01
N THR A 275 20.90 -10.09 -15.00
CA THR A 275 21.34 -9.70 -16.35
C THR A 275 21.52 -8.18 -16.48
N PHE A 276 20.45 -7.41 -16.44
CA PHE A 276 20.47 -5.97 -16.74
C PHE A 276 20.00 -5.06 -15.60
N ALA A 277 19.29 -5.56 -14.61
CA ALA A 277 18.75 -4.77 -13.49
C ALA A 277 19.48 -5.08 -12.15
N ARG A 278 20.83 -5.12 -12.18
CA ARG A 278 21.63 -5.53 -11.03
C ARG A 278 21.60 -4.53 -9.86
N LYS A 279 21.54 -3.24 -10.16
CA LYS A 279 21.56 -2.17 -9.16
C LYS A 279 20.15 -1.69 -8.84
N PRO A 280 19.87 -1.25 -7.61
CA PRO A 280 18.55 -0.72 -7.26
C PRO A 280 18.09 0.42 -8.18
N GLU A 281 18.99 1.32 -8.59
CA GLU A 281 18.68 2.42 -9.51
C GLU A 281 18.19 1.91 -10.87
N THR A 282 18.83 0.85 -11.40
CA THR A 282 18.44 0.24 -12.68
C THR A 282 17.10 -0.49 -12.54
N GLN A 283 16.83 -1.12 -11.37
CA GLN A 283 15.56 -1.78 -11.10
C GLN A 283 14.39 -0.78 -11.08
N MET A 284 14.57 0.39 -10.44
CA MET A 284 13.56 1.44 -10.43
C MET A 284 13.29 1.99 -11.82
N THR A 285 14.34 2.25 -12.59
CA THR A 285 14.23 2.74 -13.98
C THR A 285 13.56 1.71 -14.88
N ALA A 286 13.95 0.43 -14.80
CA ALA A 286 13.31 -0.65 -15.56
C ALA A 286 11.86 -0.85 -15.13
N GLY A 287 11.58 -0.80 -13.81
CA GLY A 287 10.21 -0.90 -13.29
C GLY A 287 9.29 0.17 -13.86
N SER A 288 9.74 1.44 -13.91
CA SER A 288 8.94 2.54 -14.48
C SER A 288 8.68 2.38 -15.99
N LEU A 289 9.60 1.75 -16.75
CA LEU A 289 9.36 1.40 -18.16
C LEU A 289 8.26 0.36 -18.33
N PHE A 290 8.18 -0.64 -17.45
CA PHE A 290 7.10 -1.62 -17.50
C PHE A 290 5.75 -0.99 -17.17
N TYR A 291 5.69 -0.06 -16.20
CA TYR A 291 4.50 0.72 -15.95
C TYR A 291 4.10 1.58 -17.15
N LEU A 292 5.07 2.28 -17.77
CA LEU A 292 4.86 3.06 -18.98
C LEU A 292 4.29 2.20 -20.10
N ALA A 293 4.89 1.03 -20.36
CA ALA A 293 4.40 0.10 -21.38
C ALA A 293 2.96 -0.36 -21.08
N GLY A 294 2.67 -0.73 -19.83
CA GLY A 294 1.32 -1.16 -19.42
C GLY A 294 0.27 -0.06 -19.63
N TYR A 295 0.55 1.18 -19.20
CA TYR A 295 -0.40 2.29 -19.39
C TYR A 295 -0.56 2.69 -20.85
N THR A 296 0.50 2.59 -21.65
CA THR A 296 0.43 2.80 -23.10
C THR A 296 -0.46 1.74 -23.77
N VAL A 297 -0.41 0.49 -23.32
CA VAL A 297 -1.32 -0.57 -23.81
C VAL A 297 -2.78 -0.22 -23.52
N ILE A 298 -3.11 0.27 -22.32
CA ILE A 298 -4.49 0.71 -22.00
C ILE A 298 -4.89 1.90 -22.87
N LEU A 299 -3.99 2.86 -23.09
CA LEU A 299 -4.27 4.05 -23.90
C LEU A 299 -4.59 3.70 -25.35
N LEU A 300 -3.84 2.76 -25.94
CA LEU A 300 -4.00 2.36 -27.33
C LEU A 300 -5.15 1.38 -27.55
N PHE A 301 -5.43 0.54 -26.57
CA PHE A 301 -6.42 -0.54 -26.64
C PHE A 301 -7.27 -0.55 -25.37
N PRO A 302 -8.38 0.22 -25.30
CA PRO A 302 -9.18 0.33 -24.07
C PRO A 302 -10.08 -0.88 -23.79
N GLN A 303 -9.70 -2.07 -24.23
CA GLN A 303 -10.46 -3.31 -24.08
C GLN A 303 -9.97 -4.10 -22.85
N TYR A 304 -10.84 -4.91 -22.25
CA TYR A 304 -10.51 -5.72 -21.06
C TYR A 304 -9.26 -6.58 -21.23
N GLY A 305 -9.06 -7.21 -22.39
CA GLY A 305 -7.85 -8.00 -22.69
C GLY A 305 -6.55 -7.19 -22.59
N ALA A 306 -6.59 -5.93 -23.02
CA ALA A 306 -5.46 -5.02 -22.89
C ALA A 306 -5.24 -4.58 -21.42
N MET A 307 -6.30 -4.44 -20.62
CA MET A 307 -6.20 -4.20 -19.18
C MET A 307 -5.52 -5.37 -18.48
N VAL A 308 -5.81 -6.61 -18.86
CA VAL A 308 -5.11 -7.82 -18.37
C VAL A 308 -3.63 -7.79 -18.73
N ALA A 309 -3.28 -7.50 -19.99
CA ALA A 309 -1.90 -7.38 -20.43
C ALA A 309 -1.16 -6.24 -19.70
N ALA A 310 -1.82 -5.11 -19.51
CA ALA A 310 -1.28 -3.97 -18.77
C ALA A 310 -1.03 -4.30 -17.29
N MET A 311 -1.94 -5.05 -16.64
CA MET A 311 -1.74 -5.51 -15.26
C MET A 311 -0.53 -6.44 -15.16
N PHE A 312 -0.33 -7.34 -16.13
CA PHE A 312 0.86 -8.20 -16.19
C PHE A 312 2.14 -7.36 -16.25
N LEU A 313 2.21 -6.38 -17.15
CA LEU A 313 3.36 -5.48 -17.29
C LEU A 313 3.56 -4.63 -16.02
N ALA A 314 2.50 -4.03 -15.49
CA ALA A 314 2.57 -3.23 -14.27
C ALA A 314 3.06 -4.06 -13.07
N THR A 315 2.66 -5.34 -12.96
CA THR A 315 3.13 -6.23 -11.90
C THR A 315 4.64 -6.50 -12.01
N ILE A 316 5.19 -6.70 -13.21
CA ILE A 316 6.65 -6.80 -13.38
C ILE A 316 7.33 -5.50 -12.88
N GLY A 317 6.79 -4.36 -13.28
CA GLY A 317 7.26 -3.04 -12.82
C GLY A 317 7.24 -2.92 -11.31
N GLU A 318 6.17 -3.35 -10.67
CA GLU A 318 5.97 -3.33 -9.22
C GLU A 318 7.01 -4.18 -8.48
N ILE A 319 7.23 -5.42 -8.90
CA ILE A 319 8.20 -6.33 -8.26
C ILE A 319 9.64 -5.80 -8.39
N LEU A 320 9.96 -5.10 -9.47
CA LEU A 320 11.25 -4.46 -9.64
C LEU A 320 11.39 -3.21 -8.76
N PHE A 321 10.37 -2.36 -8.70
CA PHE A 321 10.43 -1.06 -8.03
C PHE A 321 10.31 -1.17 -6.50
N GLN A 322 9.34 -1.94 -5.99
CA GLN A 322 8.98 -1.96 -4.56
C GLN A 322 10.17 -2.25 -3.62
N PRO A 323 11.00 -3.29 -3.87
CA PRO A 323 12.14 -3.55 -3.01
C PRO A 323 13.36 -2.68 -3.32
N ALA A 324 13.44 -2.11 -4.53
CA ALA A 324 14.62 -1.38 -4.98
C ALA A 324 14.77 -0.01 -4.28
N MET A 325 13.66 0.70 -4.07
CA MET A 325 13.70 2.02 -3.42
C MET A 325 14.21 1.96 -1.97
N PRO A 326 13.69 1.09 -1.09
CA PRO A 326 14.24 0.93 0.25
C PRO A 326 15.70 0.45 0.27
N ALA A 327 16.05 -0.47 -0.63
CA ALA A 327 17.41 -0.97 -0.75
C ALA A 327 18.39 0.16 -1.08
N PHE A 328 18.10 0.97 -2.11
CA PHE A 328 18.91 2.11 -2.49
C PHE A 328 19.13 3.09 -1.35
N ILE A 329 18.06 3.48 -0.65
CA ILE A 329 18.15 4.43 0.45
C ILE A 329 19.01 3.86 1.58
N SER A 330 18.79 2.60 1.95
CA SER A 330 19.52 1.94 3.04
C SER A 330 21.01 1.81 2.73
N GLU A 331 21.38 1.49 1.48
CA GLU A 331 22.77 1.40 1.03
C GLU A 331 23.50 2.76 1.09
N ARG A 332 22.78 3.86 0.82
CA ARG A 332 23.38 5.21 0.72
C ARG A 332 23.39 6.00 2.01
N THR A 333 22.54 5.68 2.97
CA THR A 333 22.31 6.54 4.13
C THR A 333 22.62 5.87 5.49
N SER A 334 22.93 4.58 5.50
CA SER A 334 23.34 3.81 6.68
C SER A 334 22.50 4.12 7.93
N ALA A 335 23.06 4.78 8.93
CA ALA A 335 22.38 5.10 10.18
C ALA A 335 21.16 6.03 10.02
N ASN A 336 21.11 6.83 8.94
CA ASN A 336 20.02 7.78 8.65
C ASN A 336 18.96 7.21 7.73
N ALA A 337 19.08 5.93 7.33
CA ALA A 337 18.14 5.27 6.42
C ALA A 337 16.67 5.39 6.87
N PRO A 338 16.30 5.21 8.15
CA PRO A 338 14.90 5.35 8.57
C PRO A 338 14.30 6.73 8.27
N PHE A 339 15.07 7.79 8.46
CA PHE A 339 14.65 9.16 8.17
C PHE A 339 14.36 9.35 6.66
N TYR A 340 15.32 8.97 5.82
CA TYR A 340 15.19 9.15 4.37
C TYR A 340 14.14 8.23 3.74
N LEU A 341 13.95 7.02 4.28
CA LEU A 341 12.84 6.13 3.90
C LEU A 341 11.49 6.77 4.22
N GLY A 342 11.37 7.40 5.39
CA GLY A 342 10.15 8.12 5.77
C GLY A 342 9.85 9.30 4.84
N VAL A 343 10.84 10.14 4.56
CA VAL A 343 10.67 11.32 3.69
C VAL A 343 10.35 10.91 2.24
N SER A 344 11.15 10.00 1.66
CA SER A 344 10.92 9.52 0.28
C SER A 344 9.58 8.81 0.12
N GLY A 345 9.25 7.95 1.10
CA GLY A 345 7.96 7.25 1.13
C GLY A 345 6.79 8.23 1.26
N GLY A 346 6.92 9.24 2.14
CA GLY A 346 5.90 10.29 2.31
C GLY A 346 5.66 11.08 1.03
N ILE A 347 6.70 11.49 0.31
CA ILE A 347 6.58 12.15 -0.99
C ILE A 347 5.87 11.23 -1.99
N GLY A 348 6.29 9.97 -2.07
CA GLY A 348 5.69 8.97 -2.96
C GLY A 348 4.20 8.75 -2.68
N GLN A 349 3.82 8.67 -1.40
CA GLN A 349 2.41 8.51 -1.01
C GLN A 349 1.53 9.69 -1.43
N GLY A 350 2.10 10.88 -1.63
CA GLY A 350 1.37 12.03 -2.17
C GLY A 350 0.64 11.69 -3.48
N GLY A 351 1.27 10.91 -4.37
CA GLY A 351 0.65 10.44 -5.62
C GLY A 351 -0.58 9.56 -5.38
N ARG A 352 -0.54 8.68 -4.39
CA ARG A 352 -1.69 7.83 -4.01
C ARG A 352 -2.83 8.61 -3.36
N VAL A 353 -2.52 9.68 -2.63
CA VAL A 353 -3.51 10.50 -1.93
C VAL A 353 -4.31 11.35 -2.91
N ILE A 354 -3.60 12.07 -3.80
CA ILE A 354 -4.23 13.01 -4.73
C ILE A 354 -4.67 12.36 -6.05
N GLY A 355 -4.03 11.26 -6.43
CA GLY A 355 -4.21 10.60 -7.72
C GLY A 355 -5.65 10.19 -8.01
N PRO A 356 -6.35 9.48 -7.13
CA PRO A 356 -7.73 9.06 -7.37
C PRO A 356 -8.68 10.23 -7.62
N TYR A 357 -8.49 11.35 -6.91
CA TYR A 357 -9.31 12.54 -7.09
C TYR A 357 -9.07 13.20 -8.45
N ILE A 358 -7.80 13.39 -8.84
CA ILE A 358 -7.45 13.97 -10.15
C ILE A 358 -7.93 13.07 -11.29
N MET A 359 -7.71 11.76 -11.18
CA MET A 359 -8.15 10.80 -12.19
C MET A 359 -9.68 10.72 -12.29
N GLY A 360 -10.38 10.85 -11.15
CA GLY A 360 -11.84 10.93 -11.14
C GLY A 360 -12.36 12.13 -11.93
N ILE A 361 -11.79 13.33 -11.74
CA ILE A 361 -12.13 14.53 -12.52
C ILE A 361 -11.92 14.30 -14.02
N LEU A 362 -10.81 13.66 -14.38
CA LEU A 362 -10.52 13.38 -15.80
C LEU A 362 -11.47 12.35 -16.38
N TYR A 363 -11.82 11.33 -15.62
CA TYR A 363 -12.77 10.30 -16.04
C TYR A 363 -14.15 10.89 -16.28
N ASP A 364 -14.65 11.72 -15.39
CA ASP A 364 -15.96 12.39 -15.53
C ASP A 364 -16.01 13.31 -16.76
N ARG A 365 -14.87 13.82 -17.24
CA ARG A 365 -14.79 14.69 -18.42
C ARG A 365 -14.70 13.95 -19.75
N GLY A 366 -14.07 12.79 -19.79
CA GLY A 366 -13.76 12.11 -21.03
C GLY A 366 -13.52 10.61 -20.94
N GLY A 367 -13.98 9.95 -19.86
CA GLY A 367 -13.83 8.52 -19.67
C GLY A 367 -12.39 8.06 -19.44
N LEU A 368 -12.06 6.87 -19.93
CA LEU A 368 -10.75 6.25 -19.70
C LEU A 368 -9.60 6.98 -20.40
N GLU A 369 -9.82 7.58 -21.57
CA GLU A 369 -8.75 8.13 -22.40
C GLU A 369 -7.94 9.23 -21.72
N PRO A 370 -8.50 10.35 -21.16
CA PRO A 370 -7.72 11.36 -20.47
C PRO A 370 -7.03 10.83 -19.20
N VAL A 371 -7.60 9.84 -18.54
CA VAL A 371 -6.98 9.17 -17.39
C VAL A 371 -5.75 8.38 -17.83
N ALA A 372 -5.84 7.64 -18.95
CA ALA A 372 -4.73 6.89 -19.52
C ALA A 372 -3.60 7.83 -19.99
N TRP A 373 -3.91 8.98 -20.59
CA TRP A 373 -2.92 10.01 -20.93
C TRP A 373 -2.18 10.53 -19.70
N LEU A 374 -2.89 10.81 -18.60
CA LEU A 374 -2.26 11.24 -17.35
C LEU A 374 -1.36 10.13 -16.80
N ALA A 375 -1.79 8.86 -16.83
CA ALA A 375 -1.00 7.73 -16.34
C ALA A 375 0.29 7.54 -17.15
N VAL A 376 0.21 7.65 -18.49
CA VAL A 376 1.38 7.60 -19.38
C VAL A 376 2.32 8.77 -19.10
N ALA A 377 1.82 10.00 -19.00
CA ALA A 377 2.62 11.18 -18.67
C ALA A 377 3.32 11.03 -17.30
N ALA A 378 2.60 10.56 -16.30
CA ALA A 378 3.15 10.27 -14.98
C ALA A 378 4.24 9.20 -15.03
N ALA A 379 4.05 8.12 -15.80
CA ALA A 379 5.06 7.08 -15.97
C ALA A 379 6.32 7.59 -16.69
N VAL A 380 6.18 8.46 -17.70
CA VAL A 380 7.30 9.15 -18.37
C VAL A 380 8.07 10.01 -17.38
N LEU A 381 7.38 10.81 -16.57
CA LEU A 381 8.02 11.64 -15.54
C LEU A 381 8.73 10.77 -14.49
N SER A 382 8.08 9.72 -14.02
CA SER A 382 8.69 8.75 -13.09
C SER A 382 9.98 8.16 -13.67
N PHE A 383 9.93 7.69 -14.91
CA PHE A 383 11.12 7.19 -15.62
C PHE A 383 12.21 8.25 -15.71
N GLY A 384 11.86 9.49 -16.08
CA GLY A 384 12.79 10.60 -16.20
C GLY A 384 13.51 10.90 -14.89
N PHE A 385 12.78 10.95 -13.77
CA PHE A 385 13.36 11.18 -12.44
C PHE A 385 14.25 10.03 -11.98
N PHE A 386 13.88 8.78 -12.20
CA PHE A 386 14.73 7.63 -11.87
C PHE A 386 15.96 7.54 -12.77
N ALA A 387 15.84 7.80 -14.06
CA ALA A 387 16.97 7.84 -14.99
C ALA A 387 17.94 8.98 -14.66
N LEU A 388 17.42 10.16 -14.29
CA LEU A 388 18.24 11.29 -13.83
C LEU A 388 18.98 10.93 -12.54
N ASN A 389 18.30 10.33 -11.57
CA ASN A 389 18.94 9.85 -10.36
C ASN A 389 20.05 8.84 -10.67
N HIS A 390 19.80 7.90 -11.56
CA HIS A 390 20.82 6.91 -12.00
C HIS A 390 22.06 7.58 -12.63
N ARG A 391 21.87 8.56 -13.52
CA ARG A 391 22.98 9.32 -14.15
C ARG A 391 23.79 10.11 -13.13
N LEU A 392 23.13 10.82 -12.21
CA LEU A 392 23.80 11.61 -11.16
C LEU A 392 24.65 10.73 -10.22
N GLN A 393 24.18 9.53 -9.92
CA GLN A 393 24.94 8.58 -9.11
C GLN A 393 26.13 7.99 -9.84
N ARG A 394 26.01 7.75 -11.15
CA ARG A 394 27.12 7.23 -11.98
C ARG A 394 28.27 8.23 -12.12
N SER A 395 27.96 9.51 -12.32
CA SER A 395 28.98 10.58 -12.43
C SER A 395 29.76 10.75 -11.12
N ARG A 396 29.11 10.58 -9.96
CA ARG A 396 29.77 10.69 -8.64
C ARG A 396 30.73 9.53 -8.38
N ASN A 397 30.34 8.29 -8.69
CA ASN A 397 31.22 7.14 -8.52
C ASN A 397 32.45 7.20 -9.45
N ALA A 398 32.34 7.87 -10.62
CA ALA A 398 33.46 8.13 -11.50
C ALA A 398 34.42 9.24 -10.96
N GLY A 399 33.87 10.27 -10.31
CA GLY A 399 34.65 11.34 -9.69
C GLY A 399 35.39 10.91 -8.42
N ASP A 400 34.73 10.12 -7.59
CA ASP A 400 35.34 9.59 -6.34
C ASP A 400 36.44 8.55 -6.66
N GLY A 401 36.34 7.80 -7.78
CA GLY A 401 37.38 6.89 -8.26
C GLY A 401 38.64 7.64 -8.76
N ALA A 402 38.46 8.76 -9.44
CA ALA A 402 39.57 9.58 -9.95
C ALA A 402 40.29 10.37 -8.84
N ALA A 403 39.61 10.69 -7.74
CA ALA A 403 40.19 11.38 -6.58
C ALA A 403 40.94 10.45 -5.60
N GLY A 404 40.72 9.13 -5.72
CA GLY A 404 41.41 8.09 -4.92
C GLY A 404 42.70 7.55 -5.56
N GLU A 405 42.93 7.87 -6.84
CA GLU A 405 44.14 7.48 -7.58
C GLU A 405 45.18 8.62 -7.76
N ALA A 406 44.86 9.82 -7.25
CA ALA A 406 45.76 10.97 -7.20
C ALA A 406 46.24 11.24 -5.76
#